data_7ba9eac86415856031311a9f69ce1145
#
_entry.id   7ba9eac86415856031311a9f69ce1145
#
_cell.length_a   1.000
_cell.length_b   1.000
_cell.length_c   1.000
_cell.angle_alpha   90.00
_cell.angle_beta   90.00
_cell.angle_gamma   90.00
#
_symmetry.space_group_name_H-M   'P 1'
#
loop_
_entity.id
_entity.type
_entity.pdbx_description
1 polymer ?
#
loop_
_entity_poly.entity_id
_entity_poly.type
_entity_poly.pdbx_seq_one_letter_code
_entity_poly.pdbx_strand_id
1 'polypeptide(L)'
;MQNARLPRLDFELIKRHAVGQWLDILAAAGIPRDALTKKHKPCPMCGGSDRFSFKDREGRGTYVCNQCRPGGGDGFHLLAAWLNGDFVQAMRFVADHLRITPTAGAAAGPAPARVPAAPAERGPDIAAQRRAAKRIAALWREARPVTADCPVGRYLANRGLLLARYPAVLRFHPALTYWQPSDDGSAPIRCGEHPAMLAAIQQPAGRCIALHQTFLTADGCKADVPAVKKWTATSGKAGGAAIRLFEPDSRLAITEGIETALAVHQANGWPVWAAVSAWGLENIEIPPTVQSVLIAADHDSAGIISAQALAGRLSNEGREVRLLLPSAKGADWLDVVNDYSAVERDEDNQEAIHRSTHAGAAESDHHE
;
A
#
# COMPACT_ATOMS: atom_id res chain seq x y z
N MET A 1 -23.20 -32.80 15.73
CA MET A 1 -22.48 -31.72 16.40
C MET A 1 -22.68 -30.46 15.57
N GLN A 2 -23.54 -29.55 16.02
CA GLN A 2 -23.89 -28.33 15.31
C GLN A 2 -22.70 -27.36 15.39
N ASN A 3 -22.14 -26.98 14.24
CA ASN A 3 -21.20 -25.88 14.13
C ASN A 3 -21.92 -24.58 14.52
N ALA A 4 -21.74 -24.13 15.74
CA ALA A 4 -22.17 -22.80 16.18
C ALA A 4 -21.37 -21.76 15.38
N ARG A 5 -22.00 -21.16 14.38
CA ARG A 5 -21.45 -19.97 13.72
C ARG A 5 -21.25 -18.88 14.77
N LEU A 6 -19.99 -18.51 15.00
CA LEU A 6 -19.65 -17.35 15.84
C LEU A 6 -20.41 -16.12 15.30
N PRO A 7 -21.01 -15.30 16.17
CA PRO A 7 -21.73 -14.11 15.75
C PRO A 7 -20.81 -13.18 14.99
N ARG A 8 -21.24 -12.71 13.83
CA ARG A 8 -20.52 -11.76 12.99
C ARG A 8 -20.38 -10.44 13.72
N LEU A 9 -19.14 -10.03 14.00
CA LEU A 9 -18.83 -8.68 14.46
C LEU A 9 -19.06 -7.69 13.31
N ASP A 10 -19.85 -6.66 13.54
CA ASP A 10 -20.01 -5.57 12.57
C ASP A 10 -18.82 -4.62 12.69
N PHE A 11 -17.88 -4.76 11.78
CA PHE A 11 -16.63 -3.98 11.75
C PHE A 11 -16.89 -2.48 11.62
N GLU A 12 -17.83 -2.08 10.77
CA GLU A 12 -18.14 -0.65 10.56
C GLU A 12 -18.75 -0.01 11.81
N LEU A 13 -19.56 -0.78 12.53
CA LEU A 13 -20.10 -0.34 13.81
C LEU A 13 -18.98 -0.15 14.84
N ILE A 14 -18.09 -1.12 14.99
CA ILE A 14 -16.97 -1.08 15.93
C ILE A 14 -16.03 0.08 15.58
N LYS A 15 -15.70 0.26 14.30
CA LYS A 15 -14.82 1.33 13.79
C LYS A 15 -15.39 2.72 14.12
N ARG A 16 -16.68 2.92 13.87
CA ARG A 16 -17.36 4.20 14.21
C ARG A 16 -17.31 4.53 15.69
N HIS A 17 -17.54 3.53 16.55
CA HIS A 17 -17.52 3.74 17.99
C HIS A 17 -16.11 3.93 18.55
N ALA A 18 -15.07 3.39 17.90
CA ALA A 18 -13.69 3.55 18.31
C ALA A 18 -13.12 4.95 18.01
N VAL A 19 -13.74 5.70 17.09
CA VAL A 19 -13.27 7.06 16.73
C VAL A 19 -13.26 7.97 17.95
N GLY A 20 -12.11 8.59 18.23
CA GLY A 20 -11.91 9.48 19.38
C GLY A 20 -11.66 8.78 20.71
N GLN A 21 -11.70 7.44 20.77
CA GLN A 21 -11.49 6.67 22.00
C GLN A 21 -10.18 5.88 22.01
N TRP A 22 -9.35 6.03 20.99
CA TRP A 22 -8.14 5.21 20.81
C TRP A 22 -7.13 5.34 21.93
N LEU A 23 -7.01 6.52 22.56
CA LEU A 23 -6.10 6.69 23.68
C LEU A 23 -6.47 5.78 24.85
N ASP A 24 -7.76 5.65 25.14
CA ASP A 24 -8.27 4.82 26.23
C ASP A 24 -8.26 3.34 25.85
N ILE A 25 -8.63 3.00 24.62
CA ILE A 25 -8.59 1.63 24.09
C ILE A 25 -7.16 1.06 24.13
N LEU A 26 -6.18 1.80 23.64
CA LEU A 26 -4.79 1.37 23.57
C LEU A 26 -4.16 1.29 24.98
N ALA A 27 -4.50 2.23 25.85
CA ALA A 27 -4.05 2.17 27.25
C ALA A 27 -4.68 0.98 28.00
N ALA A 28 -5.95 0.66 27.75
CA ALA A 28 -6.59 -0.53 28.31
C ALA A 28 -5.96 -1.85 27.81
N ALA A 29 -5.42 -1.85 26.60
CA ALA A 29 -4.65 -2.97 26.06
C ALA A 29 -3.23 -3.09 26.65
N GLY A 30 -2.83 -2.14 27.53
CA GLY A 30 -1.51 -2.16 28.18
C GLY A 30 -0.43 -1.34 27.49
N ILE A 31 -0.73 -0.59 26.44
CA ILE A 31 0.24 0.34 25.86
C ILE A 31 0.44 1.52 26.82
N PRO A 32 1.69 1.84 27.21
CA PRO A 32 1.96 2.95 28.13
C PRO A 32 1.42 4.28 27.61
N ARG A 33 0.65 4.99 28.43
CA ARG A 33 0.05 6.30 28.04
C ARG A 33 1.10 7.36 27.68
N ASP A 34 2.27 7.30 28.25
CA ASP A 34 3.38 8.20 27.95
C ASP A 34 3.99 7.97 26.56
N ALA A 35 3.81 6.79 25.97
CA ALA A 35 4.13 6.53 24.57
C ALA A 35 3.06 7.09 23.60
N LEU A 36 1.80 7.18 24.03
CA LEU A 36 0.67 7.64 23.19
C LEU A 36 0.61 9.18 23.11
N THR A 37 1.69 9.79 22.66
CA THR A 37 1.82 11.25 22.51
C THR A 37 2.25 11.66 21.10
N LYS A 38 2.03 12.94 20.75
CA LYS A 38 2.47 13.49 19.47
C LYS A 38 4.00 13.69 19.38
N LYS A 39 4.69 13.65 20.50
CA LYS A 39 6.16 13.71 20.55
C LYS A 39 6.74 12.37 20.19
N HIS A 40 7.92 12.38 19.59
CA HIS A 40 8.67 11.15 19.35
C HIS A 40 9.08 10.52 20.68
N LYS A 41 8.88 9.22 20.78
CA LYS A 41 9.09 8.40 21.98
C LYS A 41 9.69 7.03 21.63
N PRO A 42 10.19 6.28 22.58
CA PRO A 42 10.45 4.85 22.39
C PRO A 42 9.20 4.16 21.83
N CYS A 43 9.39 3.31 20.81
CA CYS A 43 8.28 2.55 20.27
C CYS A 43 7.86 1.46 21.26
N PRO A 44 6.58 1.35 21.61
CA PRO A 44 6.11 0.30 22.53
C PRO A 44 6.38 -1.11 22.01
N MET A 45 6.57 -1.28 20.69
CA MET A 45 6.77 -2.59 20.06
C MET A 45 8.24 -2.90 19.73
N CYS A 46 8.99 -1.95 19.15
CA CYS A 46 10.37 -2.19 18.74
C CYS A 46 11.43 -1.43 19.57
N GLY A 47 11.02 -0.69 20.62
CA GLY A 47 11.92 0.08 21.48
C GLY A 47 12.54 1.28 20.78
N GLY A 48 13.80 1.58 21.10
CA GLY A 48 14.51 2.77 20.62
C GLY A 48 14.21 4.00 21.47
N SER A 49 14.71 5.19 21.09
CA SER A 49 14.55 6.41 21.89
C SER A 49 13.45 7.34 21.40
N ASP A 50 13.28 7.49 20.07
CA ASP A 50 12.47 8.55 19.44
C ASP A 50 11.76 8.10 18.15
N ARG A 51 11.47 6.80 18.03
CA ARG A 51 10.98 6.17 16.78
C ARG A 51 9.49 6.26 16.58
N PHE A 52 8.72 6.39 17.66
CA PHE A 52 7.28 6.28 17.67
C PHE A 52 6.62 7.63 17.95
N SER A 53 5.53 7.92 17.26
CA SER A 53 4.70 9.08 17.51
C SER A 53 3.24 8.75 17.28
N PHE A 54 2.42 8.89 18.31
CA PHE A 54 0.98 8.71 18.22
C PHE A 54 0.33 10.04 17.78
N LYS A 55 -0.32 10.05 16.62
CA LYS A 55 -0.85 11.26 16.00
C LYS A 55 -2.34 11.45 16.24
N ASP A 56 -3.07 10.35 16.39
CA ASP A 56 -4.54 10.31 16.54
C ASP A 56 -5.29 11.26 15.59
N ARG A 57 -4.90 11.24 14.32
CA ARG A 57 -5.54 12.09 13.31
C ARG A 57 -7.00 11.66 13.14
N GLU A 58 -7.89 12.64 13.19
CA GLU A 58 -9.34 12.42 13.05
C GLU A 58 -9.92 11.42 14.08
N GLY A 59 -9.25 11.26 15.24
CA GLY A 59 -9.69 10.32 16.27
C GLY A 59 -9.53 8.86 15.89
N ARG A 60 -8.70 8.53 14.86
CA ARG A 60 -8.54 7.16 14.35
C ARG A 60 -7.39 6.38 14.99
N GLY A 61 -6.73 6.95 15.99
CA GLY A 61 -5.59 6.29 16.65
C GLY A 61 -4.36 6.16 15.78
N THR A 62 -4.17 7.07 14.80
CA THR A 62 -3.05 6.97 13.86
C THR A 62 -1.70 7.14 14.55
N TYR A 63 -0.72 6.36 14.10
CA TYR A 63 0.65 6.41 14.62
C TYR A 63 1.68 6.27 13.49
N VAL A 64 2.92 6.59 13.82
CA VAL A 64 4.08 6.37 12.95
C VAL A 64 5.23 5.82 13.79
N CYS A 65 5.94 4.83 13.25
CA CYS A 65 7.21 4.34 13.78
C CYS A 65 8.23 4.21 12.65
N ASN A 66 9.43 4.75 12.83
CA ASN A 66 10.45 4.75 11.78
C ASN A 66 11.09 3.37 11.54
N GLN A 67 10.88 2.41 12.45
CA GLN A 67 11.55 1.11 12.42
C GLN A 67 10.62 -0.08 12.28
N CYS A 68 9.37 0.01 12.79
CA CYS A 68 8.40 -1.06 12.62
C CYS A 68 8.02 -1.25 11.15
N ARG A 69 7.59 -2.45 10.83
CA ARG A 69 6.99 -2.74 9.53
C ARG A 69 5.64 -3.41 9.76
N PRO A 70 4.54 -2.80 9.30
CA PRO A 70 4.45 -1.47 8.64
C PRO A 70 4.84 -0.33 9.60
N GLY A 71 5.42 0.75 9.04
CA GLY A 71 5.94 1.90 9.80
C GLY A 71 4.87 2.84 10.33
N GLY A 72 3.60 2.48 10.30
CA GLY A 72 2.46 3.28 10.77
C GLY A 72 1.14 2.63 10.43
N GLY A 73 0.06 3.24 10.91
CA GLY A 73 -1.30 2.74 10.72
C GLY A 73 -2.29 3.51 11.56
N ASP A 74 -3.48 2.95 11.71
CA ASP A 74 -4.50 3.43 12.65
C ASP A 74 -4.46 2.64 13.98
N GLY A 75 -5.43 2.93 14.86
CA GLY A 75 -5.50 2.30 16.17
C GLY A 75 -5.70 0.79 16.14
N PHE A 76 -6.42 0.27 15.15
CA PHE A 76 -6.58 -1.18 14.97
C PHE A 76 -5.27 -1.86 14.59
N HIS A 77 -4.49 -1.25 13.69
CA HIS A 77 -3.17 -1.76 13.30
C HIS A 77 -2.20 -1.76 14.49
N LEU A 78 -2.20 -0.67 15.27
CA LEU A 78 -1.35 -0.59 16.47
C LEU A 78 -1.75 -1.66 17.50
N LEU A 79 -3.06 -1.82 17.73
CA LEU A 79 -3.58 -2.78 18.69
C LEU A 79 -3.32 -4.23 18.26
N ALA A 80 -3.53 -4.57 16.99
CA ALA A 80 -3.23 -5.90 16.46
C ALA A 80 -1.75 -6.25 16.60
N ALA A 81 -0.87 -5.32 16.25
CA ALA A 81 0.57 -5.50 16.42
C ALA A 81 0.98 -5.62 17.89
N TRP A 82 0.39 -4.84 18.80
CA TRP A 82 0.65 -4.90 20.24
C TRP A 82 0.24 -6.24 20.88
N LEU A 83 -0.92 -6.76 20.45
CA LEU A 83 -1.42 -8.04 20.96
C LEU A 83 -0.72 -9.27 20.34
N ASN A 84 0.28 -9.09 19.49
CA ASN A 84 0.87 -10.15 18.66
C ASN A 84 -0.21 -11.00 17.96
N GLY A 85 -1.34 -10.38 17.68
CA GLY A 85 -2.57 -11.00 17.22
C GLY A 85 -2.93 -10.58 15.80
N ASP A 86 -3.99 -11.19 15.36
CA ASP A 86 -4.65 -10.77 14.13
C ASP A 86 -5.61 -9.60 14.39
N PHE A 87 -6.08 -9.01 13.33
CA PHE A 87 -7.04 -7.91 13.36
C PHE A 87 -8.38 -8.31 13.99
N VAL A 88 -8.77 -9.58 13.89
CA VAL A 88 -10.02 -10.07 14.50
C VAL A 88 -9.92 -10.02 16.02
N GLN A 89 -8.75 -10.32 16.59
CA GLN A 89 -8.49 -10.17 18.02
C GLN A 89 -8.53 -8.71 18.44
N ALA A 90 -7.92 -7.80 17.66
CA ALA A 90 -8.01 -6.37 17.92
C ALA A 90 -9.46 -5.87 17.87
N MET A 91 -10.23 -6.30 16.86
CA MET A 91 -11.66 -5.97 16.77
C MET A 91 -12.47 -6.46 17.98
N ARG A 92 -12.23 -7.69 18.41
CA ARG A 92 -12.91 -8.26 19.60
C ARG A 92 -12.55 -7.45 20.85
N PHE A 93 -11.28 -7.16 21.04
CA PHE A 93 -10.85 -6.32 22.16
C PHE A 93 -11.55 -4.96 22.17
N VAL A 94 -11.61 -4.29 21.01
CA VAL A 94 -12.30 -3.00 20.88
C VAL A 94 -13.80 -3.14 21.14
N ALA A 95 -14.46 -4.17 20.58
CA ALA A 95 -15.86 -4.42 20.80
C ALA A 95 -16.17 -4.66 22.30
N ASP A 96 -15.36 -5.48 22.96
CA ASP A 96 -15.51 -5.78 24.38
C ASP A 96 -15.25 -4.53 25.24
N HIS A 97 -14.21 -3.76 24.96
CA HIS A 97 -13.88 -2.52 25.66
C HIS A 97 -15.00 -1.49 25.54
N LEU A 98 -15.59 -1.36 24.33
CA LEU A 98 -16.69 -0.44 24.04
C LEU A 98 -18.07 -1.03 24.38
N ARG A 99 -18.12 -2.27 24.90
CA ARG A 99 -19.35 -3.00 25.23
C ARG A 99 -20.34 -3.11 24.07
N ILE A 100 -19.79 -3.30 22.86
CA ILE A 100 -20.59 -3.51 21.65
C ILE A 100 -20.99 -4.99 21.62
N THR A 101 -22.24 -5.28 21.96
CA THR A 101 -22.77 -6.64 21.87
C THR A 101 -23.06 -7.02 20.42
N PRO A 102 -22.77 -8.26 19.98
CA PRO A 102 -23.18 -8.73 18.68
C PRO A 102 -24.72 -8.75 18.60
N THR A 103 -25.31 -7.92 17.76
CA THR A 103 -26.77 -7.86 17.62
C THR A 103 -27.27 -8.96 16.70
N ALA A 104 -28.10 -9.84 17.26
CA ALA A 104 -29.15 -10.52 16.52
C ALA A 104 -30.31 -9.52 16.41
N GLY A 105 -30.51 -8.90 15.23
CA GLY A 105 -31.72 -8.12 14.93
C GLY A 105 -31.78 -6.72 15.57
N ALA A 106 -31.95 -5.73 14.71
CA ALA A 106 -32.00 -4.31 15.02
C ALA A 106 -33.07 -3.93 16.09
N ALA A 107 -32.66 -3.18 17.10
CA ALA A 107 -33.52 -2.22 17.80
C ALA A 107 -32.67 -0.97 18.10
N ALA A 108 -33.21 0.20 17.77
CA ALA A 108 -32.59 1.49 18.00
C ALA A 108 -32.40 1.71 19.53
N GLY A 109 -31.14 1.72 19.98
CA GLY A 109 -30.75 2.12 21.32
C GLY A 109 -30.72 3.64 21.46
N PRO A 110 -30.77 4.16 22.72
CA PRO A 110 -30.85 5.59 23.01
C PRO A 110 -29.66 6.34 22.43
N ALA A 111 -29.92 7.56 21.96
CA ALA A 111 -28.91 8.44 21.36
C ALA A 111 -27.68 8.58 22.27
N PRO A 112 -26.46 8.49 21.72
CA PRO A 112 -25.25 8.64 22.51
C PRO A 112 -25.18 10.03 23.11
N ALA A 113 -24.72 10.11 24.38
CA ALA A 113 -24.42 11.36 25.05
C ALA A 113 -23.55 12.24 24.15
N ARG A 114 -23.90 13.53 24.10
CA ARG A 114 -23.28 14.55 23.27
C ARG A 114 -21.76 14.53 23.47
N VAL A 115 -21.06 13.96 22.50
CA VAL A 115 -19.59 14.01 22.42
C VAL A 115 -19.22 15.50 22.38
N PRO A 116 -18.26 15.99 23.17
CA PRO A 116 -17.76 17.34 23.03
C PRO A 116 -17.34 17.55 21.59
N ALA A 117 -17.82 18.64 20.97
CA ALA A 117 -17.50 18.96 19.58
C ALA A 117 -16.00 18.83 19.38
N ALA A 118 -15.61 17.98 18.44
CA ALA A 118 -14.22 17.89 18.00
C ALA A 118 -13.71 19.31 17.73
N PRO A 119 -12.46 19.65 18.09
CA PRO A 119 -11.91 20.97 17.81
C PRO A 119 -12.15 21.25 16.33
N ALA A 120 -12.81 22.39 16.03
CA ALA A 120 -13.18 22.77 14.68
C ALA A 120 -12.03 22.44 13.73
N GLU A 121 -12.29 21.60 12.71
CA GLU A 121 -11.31 21.23 11.70
C GLU A 121 -10.65 22.51 11.22
N ARG A 122 -9.36 22.67 11.48
CA ARG A 122 -8.61 23.72 10.78
C ARG A 122 -8.74 23.39 9.31
N GLY A 123 -9.46 24.23 8.59
CA GLY A 123 -9.64 24.08 7.15
C GLY A 123 -8.29 23.79 6.47
N PRO A 124 -8.30 23.23 5.27
CA PRO A 124 -7.08 22.83 4.60
C PRO A 124 -6.11 24.02 4.52
N ASP A 125 -4.86 23.84 4.93
CA ASP A 125 -3.82 24.88 4.76
C ASP A 125 -3.57 25.10 3.26
N ILE A 126 -4.31 26.01 2.69
CA ILE A 126 -4.26 26.34 1.26
C ILE A 126 -2.86 26.79 0.84
N ALA A 127 -2.13 27.49 1.72
CA ALA A 127 -0.77 27.90 1.43
C ALA A 127 0.19 26.70 1.36
N ALA A 128 0.08 25.74 2.29
CA ALA A 128 0.85 24.50 2.24
C ALA A 128 0.51 23.67 1.00
N GLN A 129 -0.78 23.55 0.66
CA GLN A 129 -1.21 22.83 -0.56
C GLN A 129 -0.66 23.49 -1.83
N ARG A 130 -0.64 24.83 -1.92
CA ARG A 130 -0.05 25.56 -3.05
C ARG A 130 1.46 25.34 -3.13
N ARG A 131 2.18 25.34 -2.00
CA ARG A 131 3.63 25.03 -1.96
C ARG A 131 3.88 23.61 -2.43
N ALA A 132 3.09 22.64 -1.96
CA ALA A 132 3.18 21.24 -2.39
C ALA A 132 2.94 21.10 -3.89
N ALA A 133 1.89 21.73 -4.44
CA ALA A 133 1.59 21.69 -5.86
C ALA A 133 2.73 22.27 -6.72
N LYS A 134 3.33 23.39 -6.30
CA LYS A 134 4.51 23.96 -6.98
C LYS A 134 5.70 23.01 -6.96
N ARG A 135 5.96 22.38 -5.82
CA ARG A 135 7.05 21.39 -5.68
C ARG A 135 6.84 20.17 -6.56
N ILE A 136 5.61 19.60 -6.56
CA ILE A 136 5.22 18.47 -7.42
C ILE A 136 5.45 18.82 -8.89
N ALA A 137 4.97 19.98 -9.33
CA ALA A 137 5.11 20.44 -10.72
C ALA A 137 6.59 20.64 -11.11
N ALA A 138 7.43 21.15 -10.21
CA ALA A 138 8.87 21.32 -10.45
C ALA A 138 9.55 19.96 -10.63
N LEU A 139 9.40 19.03 -9.68
CA LEU A 139 9.98 17.69 -9.73
C LEU A 139 9.52 16.93 -10.97
N TRP A 140 8.23 17.05 -11.33
CA TRP A 140 7.69 16.38 -12.51
C TRP A 140 8.27 16.93 -13.81
N ARG A 141 8.60 18.22 -13.89
CA ARG A 141 9.20 18.88 -15.04
C ARG A 141 10.68 18.52 -15.20
N GLU A 142 11.41 18.35 -14.09
CA GLU A 142 12.80 17.93 -14.05
C GLU A 142 12.98 16.45 -14.42
N ALA A 143 11.93 15.65 -14.20
CA ALA A 143 11.95 14.23 -14.51
C ALA A 143 11.70 13.97 -16.01
N ARG A 144 12.29 12.86 -16.50
CA ARG A 144 12.26 12.41 -17.88
C ARG A 144 11.38 11.18 -18.05
N PRO A 145 10.88 10.87 -19.26
CA PRO A 145 10.26 9.57 -19.52
C PRO A 145 11.21 8.43 -19.13
N VAL A 146 10.65 7.31 -18.71
CA VAL A 146 11.43 6.09 -18.43
C VAL A 146 11.83 5.45 -19.75
N THR A 147 13.11 5.07 -19.86
CA THR A 147 13.67 4.28 -20.96
C THR A 147 14.35 3.03 -20.38
N ALA A 148 14.59 2.01 -21.19
CA ALA A 148 15.20 0.76 -20.74
C ALA A 148 16.58 0.98 -20.09
N ASP A 149 17.37 1.90 -20.64
CA ASP A 149 18.75 2.18 -20.20
C ASP A 149 18.84 3.15 -19.03
N CYS A 150 17.74 3.80 -18.62
CA CYS A 150 17.80 4.65 -17.44
C CYS A 150 17.75 3.82 -16.14
N PRO A 151 18.20 4.37 -15.00
CA PRO A 151 18.17 3.67 -13.71
C PRO A 151 16.81 3.07 -13.34
N VAL A 152 15.71 3.71 -13.73
CA VAL A 152 14.35 3.19 -13.47
C VAL A 152 14.04 1.98 -14.35
N GLY A 153 14.39 2.03 -15.65
CA GLY A 153 14.21 0.89 -16.55
C GLY A 153 15.02 -0.33 -16.09
N ARG A 154 16.30 -0.11 -15.73
CA ARG A 154 17.16 -1.17 -15.14
C ARG A 154 16.56 -1.71 -13.83
N TYR A 155 16.06 -0.84 -12.95
CA TYR A 155 15.42 -1.26 -11.71
C TYR A 155 14.23 -2.19 -11.97
N LEU A 156 13.37 -1.84 -12.91
CA LEU A 156 12.22 -2.68 -13.27
C LEU A 156 12.67 -4.00 -13.91
N ALA A 157 13.65 -3.95 -14.80
CA ALA A 157 14.22 -5.16 -15.42
C ALA A 157 14.90 -6.07 -14.39
N ASN A 158 15.67 -5.52 -13.46
CA ASN A 158 16.29 -6.28 -12.35
C ASN A 158 15.26 -6.94 -11.43
N ARG A 159 14.01 -6.47 -11.48
CA ARG A 159 12.85 -7.05 -10.76
C ARG A 159 12.04 -8.01 -11.65
N GLY A 160 12.52 -8.37 -12.83
CA GLY A 160 11.80 -9.24 -13.76
C GLY A 160 10.65 -8.57 -14.53
N LEU A 161 10.55 -7.25 -14.44
CA LEU A 161 9.48 -6.47 -15.09
C LEU A 161 9.94 -5.99 -16.46
N LEU A 162 9.66 -6.78 -17.49
CA LEU A 162 10.02 -6.53 -18.87
C LEU A 162 8.84 -5.89 -19.61
N LEU A 163 8.77 -4.56 -19.57
CA LEU A 163 7.67 -3.81 -20.16
C LEU A 163 8.02 -3.35 -21.59
N ALA A 164 7.14 -3.67 -22.54
CA ALA A 164 7.25 -3.15 -23.91
C ALA A 164 7.06 -1.62 -23.96
N ARG A 165 6.31 -1.05 -23.03
CA ARG A 165 6.05 0.38 -22.88
C ARG A 165 5.94 0.74 -21.39
N TYR A 166 6.68 1.75 -20.98
CA TYR A 166 6.59 2.28 -19.62
C TYR A 166 5.37 3.20 -19.47
N PRO A 167 4.57 3.06 -18.39
CA PRO A 167 3.45 3.95 -18.10
C PRO A 167 3.89 5.41 -17.97
N ALA A 168 3.17 6.35 -18.60
CA ALA A 168 3.51 7.78 -18.60
C ALA A 168 3.47 8.42 -17.21
N VAL A 169 2.77 7.80 -16.25
CA VAL A 169 2.71 8.21 -14.83
C VAL A 169 3.98 7.85 -14.06
N LEU A 170 4.91 7.09 -14.67
CA LEU A 170 6.23 6.82 -14.15
C LEU A 170 7.25 7.71 -14.87
N ARG A 171 8.11 8.35 -14.10
CA ARG A 171 9.21 9.16 -14.64
C ARG A 171 10.53 8.88 -13.92
N PHE A 172 11.61 9.12 -14.61
CA PHE A 172 12.98 9.05 -14.10
C PHE A 172 13.47 10.45 -13.72
N HIS A 173 13.84 10.66 -12.46
CA HIS A 173 14.53 11.86 -11.98
C HIS A 173 16.03 11.53 -11.83
N PRO A 174 16.95 12.26 -12.48
CA PRO A 174 18.38 11.88 -12.52
C PRO A 174 19.09 12.05 -11.17
N ALA A 175 18.71 13.07 -10.38
CA ALA A 175 19.39 13.44 -9.14
C ALA A 175 18.39 14.05 -8.15
N LEU A 176 17.50 13.22 -7.59
CA LEU A 176 16.52 13.67 -6.61
C LEU A 176 17.18 13.83 -5.24
N THR A 177 17.07 15.01 -4.63
CA THR A 177 17.61 15.27 -3.31
C THR A 177 16.92 14.41 -2.24
N TYR A 178 17.71 13.66 -1.49
CA TYR A 178 17.26 12.88 -0.35
C TYR A 178 17.33 13.73 0.94
N TRP A 179 16.20 13.82 1.61
CA TRP A 179 16.07 14.58 2.85
C TRP A 179 15.74 13.64 4.01
N GLN A 180 16.36 13.84 5.17
CA GLN A 180 15.99 13.17 6.41
C GLN A 180 15.42 14.17 7.41
N PRO A 181 14.48 13.73 8.27
CA PRO A 181 14.11 14.52 9.43
C PRO A 181 15.35 14.79 10.29
N SER A 182 15.44 15.98 10.87
CA SER A 182 16.45 16.25 11.89
C SER A 182 16.01 15.62 13.23
N ASP A 183 16.95 15.06 13.99
CA ASP A 183 16.69 14.40 15.28
C ASP A 183 16.17 15.39 16.35
N ASP A 184 16.56 16.66 16.26
CA ASP A 184 16.14 17.73 17.17
C ASP A 184 14.83 18.41 16.76
N GLY A 185 14.21 17.96 15.66
CA GLY A 185 12.98 18.56 15.12
C GLY A 185 13.20 19.89 14.38
N SER A 186 14.44 20.26 14.08
CA SER A 186 14.78 21.39 13.22
C SER A 186 14.45 21.10 11.75
N ALA A 187 14.94 21.95 10.83
CA ALA A 187 14.73 21.75 9.39
C ALA A 187 15.32 20.40 8.90
N PRO A 188 14.66 19.71 7.93
CA PRO A 188 15.18 18.48 7.37
C PRO A 188 16.59 18.65 6.82
N ILE A 189 17.44 17.62 7.02
CA ILE A 189 18.83 17.59 6.60
C ILE A 189 18.94 17.03 5.19
N ARG A 190 19.71 17.69 4.32
CA ARG A 190 20.04 17.19 2.98
C ARG A 190 21.12 16.11 3.10
N CYS A 191 20.80 14.88 2.65
CA CYS A 191 21.66 13.70 2.77
C CYS A 191 22.17 13.17 1.44
N GLY A 192 22.16 13.98 0.39
CA GLY A 192 22.65 13.61 -0.92
C GLY A 192 21.61 13.68 -2.03
N GLU A 193 21.99 13.17 -3.20
CA GLU A 193 21.13 13.08 -4.38
C GLU A 193 21.22 11.68 -4.98
N HIS A 194 20.09 11.14 -5.43
CA HIS A 194 20.01 9.82 -6.01
C HIS A 194 19.15 9.83 -7.28
N PRO A 195 19.42 8.97 -8.25
CA PRO A 195 18.44 8.62 -9.26
C PRO A 195 17.15 8.18 -8.58
N ALA A 196 16.00 8.54 -9.14
CA ALA A 196 14.73 8.14 -8.53
C ALA A 196 13.64 7.85 -9.57
N MET A 197 12.78 6.87 -9.26
CA MET A 197 11.51 6.71 -9.92
C MET A 197 10.49 7.61 -9.24
N LEU A 198 9.87 8.48 -10.03
CA LEU A 198 8.72 9.28 -9.63
C LEU A 198 7.46 8.67 -10.22
N ALA A 199 6.44 8.44 -9.37
CA ALA A 199 5.14 7.98 -9.81
C ALA A 199 4.05 8.96 -9.36
N ALA A 200 3.20 9.39 -10.30
CA ALA A 200 2.15 10.37 -10.03
C ALA A 200 0.98 9.74 -9.27
N ILE A 201 0.72 10.22 -8.06
CA ILE A 201 -0.48 9.87 -7.29
C ILE A 201 -1.60 10.80 -7.71
N GLN A 202 -2.66 10.24 -8.29
CA GLN A 202 -3.73 10.98 -8.93
C GLN A 202 -5.06 10.79 -8.19
N GLN A 203 -5.78 11.89 -7.99
CA GLN A 203 -7.17 11.87 -7.51
C GLN A 203 -8.12 11.27 -8.55
N PRO A 204 -9.38 10.92 -8.18
CA PRO A 204 -10.38 10.42 -9.11
C PRO A 204 -10.56 11.29 -10.36
N ALA A 205 -10.46 12.61 -10.23
CA ALA A 205 -10.52 13.56 -11.34
C ALA A 205 -9.23 13.64 -12.21
N GLY A 206 -8.24 12.76 -11.98
CA GLY A 206 -6.99 12.71 -12.75
C GLY A 206 -5.91 13.69 -12.31
N ARG A 207 -6.18 14.60 -11.37
CA ARG A 207 -5.20 15.58 -10.89
C ARG A 207 -4.11 14.90 -10.04
N CYS A 208 -2.86 15.11 -10.39
CA CYS A 208 -1.72 14.69 -9.57
C CYS A 208 -1.66 15.54 -8.27
N ILE A 209 -1.66 14.87 -7.12
CA ILE A 209 -1.64 15.50 -5.80
C ILE A 209 -0.38 15.22 -5.00
N ALA A 210 0.37 14.20 -5.38
CA ALA A 210 1.64 13.84 -4.77
C ALA A 210 2.48 13.03 -5.76
N LEU A 211 3.78 12.91 -5.47
CA LEU A 211 4.66 11.98 -6.16
C LEU A 211 5.13 10.92 -5.16
N HIS A 212 4.94 9.67 -5.50
CA HIS A 212 5.66 8.58 -4.88
C HIS A 212 7.08 8.58 -5.44
N GLN A 213 8.07 8.44 -4.58
CA GLN A 213 9.50 8.50 -4.88
C GLN A 213 10.13 7.19 -4.47
N THR A 214 10.81 6.50 -5.39
CA THR A 214 11.67 5.35 -5.10
C THR A 214 13.09 5.73 -5.42
N PHE A 215 13.95 5.82 -4.41
CA PHE A 215 15.36 6.19 -4.56
C PHE A 215 16.17 4.98 -5.01
N LEU A 216 17.00 5.20 -6.04
CA LEU A 216 17.75 4.17 -6.75
C LEU A 216 19.24 4.49 -6.80
N THR A 217 20.03 3.51 -7.16
CA THR A 217 21.41 3.65 -7.60
C THR A 217 21.47 3.80 -9.12
N ALA A 218 22.61 4.17 -9.67
CA ALA A 218 22.79 4.35 -11.11
C ALA A 218 22.63 3.05 -11.92
N ASP A 219 22.93 1.91 -11.30
CA ASP A 219 22.81 0.57 -11.89
C ASP A 219 21.41 -0.04 -11.75
N GLY A 220 20.46 0.69 -11.14
CA GLY A 220 19.08 0.25 -11.02
C GLY A 220 18.80 -0.64 -9.80
N CYS A 221 19.60 -0.54 -8.76
CA CYS A 221 19.28 -1.12 -7.46
C CYS A 221 18.57 -0.10 -6.56
N LYS A 222 17.98 -0.54 -5.44
CA LYS A 222 17.48 0.38 -4.40
C LYS A 222 18.65 1.11 -3.76
N ALA A 223 18.55 2.43 -3.59
CA ALA A 223 19.57 3.21 -2.90
C ALA A 223 19.72 2.76 -1.44
N ASP A 224 20.95 2.82 -0.94
CA ASP A 224 21.24 2.55 0.48
C ASP A 224 20.91 3.80 1.32
N VAL A 225 19.64 3.96 1.61
CA VAL A 225 19.07 5.07 2.39
C VAL A 225 18.02 4.54 3.37
N PRO A 226 17.83 5.19 4.54
CA PRO A 226 16.90 4.71 5.57
C PRO A 226 15.46 4.48 5.09
N ALA A 227 14.99 5.26 4.13
CA ALA A 227 13.67 5.10 3.53
C ALA A 227 13.77 5.20 2.00
N VAL A 228 13.84 4.06 1.33
CA VAL A 228 13.94 3.99 -0.14
C VAL A 228 12.70 4.55 -0.83
N LYS A 229 11.52 4.36 -0.23
CA LYS A 229 10.23 4.84 -0.76
C LYS A 229 9.72 5.99 0.11
N LYS A 230 9.38 7.11 -0.51
CA LYS A 230 8.82 8.32 0.13
C LYS A 230 7.72 8.92 -0.72
N TRP A 231 6.98 9.85 -0.11
CA TRP A 231 6.00 10.70 -0.80
C TRP A 231 6.36 12.16 -0.64
N THR A 232 6.03 12.96 -1.64
CA THR A 232 6.01 14.42 -1.46
C THR A 232 4.88 14.82 -0.52
N ALA A 233 4.93 16.04 0.02
CA ALA A 233 3.75 16.65 0.63
C ALA A 233 2.59 16.67 -0.40
N THR A 234 1.36 16.44 0.09
CA THR A 234 0.17 16.38 -0.77
C THR A 234 -0.40 17.78 -1.04
N SER A 235 -0.84 18.01 -2.26
CA SER A 235 -1.53 19.24 -2.68
C SER A 235 -3.06 19.14 -2.66
N GLY A 236 -3.60 18.05 -2.09
CA GLY A 236 -5.04 17.80 -2.01
C GLY A 236 -5.36 16.59 -1.12
N LYS A 237 -6.62 16.20 -1.09
CA LYS A 237 -7.08 15.02 -0.33
C LYS A 237 -6.52 13.74 -0.97
N ALA A 238 -5.97 12.85 -0.15
CA ALA A 238 -5.41 11.57 -0.61
C ALA A 238 -6.46 10.46 -0.75
N GLY A 239 -7.65 10.60 -0.14
CA GLY A 239 -8.73 9.63 -0.30
C GLY A 239 -9.14 9.47 -1.76
N GLY A 240 -9.34 8.24 -2.20
CA GLY A 240 -9.67 7.88 -3.58
C GLY A 240 -8.50 7.90 -4.56
N ALA A 241 -7.32 8.39 -4.16
CA ALA A 241 -6.18 8.56 -5.05
C ALA A 241 -5.41 7.24 -5.26
N ALA A 242 -4.83 7.10 -6.46
CA ALA A 242 -3.99 5.97 -6.86
C ALA A 242 -2.92 6.39 -7.86
N ILE A 243 -1.91 5.54 -8.05
CA ILE A 243 -1.02 5.59 -9.21
C ILE A 243 -1.69 4.79 -10.32
N ARG A 244 -2.20 5.48 -11.34
CA ARG A 244 -2.96 4.89 -12.44
C ARG A 244 -2.01 4.51 -13.56
N LEU A 245 -1.45 3.29 -13.48
CA LEU A 245 -0.42 2.84 -14.41
C LEU A 245 -0.96 2.68 -15.82
N PHE A 246 -2.18 2.17 -15.96
CA PHE A 246 -2.85 2.01 -17.24
C PHE A 246 -4.32 2.45 -17.13
N GLU A 247 -4.87 2.97 -18.24
CA GLU A 247 -6.29 3.35 -18.29
C GLU A 247 -7.17 2.09 -18.21
N PRO A 248 -8.17 2.06 -17.32
CA PRO A 248 -9.06 0.92 -17.19
C PRO A 248 -10.03 0.81 -18.38
N ASP A 249 -10.33 -0.42 -18.75
CA ASP A 249 -11.51 -0.76 -19.57
C ASP A 249 -12.69 -1.12 -18.64
N SER A 250 -13.47 -2.16 -18.95
CA SER A 250 -14.47 -2.72 -18.02
C SER A 250 -13.81 -3.49 -16.85
N ARG A 251 -12.49 -3.67 -16.88
CA ARG A 251 -11.68 -4.44 -15.91
C ARG A 251 -10.63 -3.54 -15.31
N LEU A 252 -10.24 -3.83 -14.08
CA LEU A 252 -9.15 -3.15 -13.40
C LEU A 252 -8.53 -4.10 -12.36
N ALA A 253 -7.21 -4.23 -12.37
CA ALA A 253 -6.50 -4.84 -11.25
C ALA A 253 -5.98 -3.76 -10.30
N ILE A 254 -6.01 -4.06 -9.00
CA ILE A 254 -5.59 -3.14 -7.94
C ILE A 254 -4.63 -3.87 -7.02
N THR A 255 -3.52 -3.21 -6.71
CA THR A 255 -2.48 -3.70 -5.79
C THR A 255 -2.07 -2.62 -4.82
N GLU A 256 -1.26 -2.96 -3.82
CA GLU A 256 -0.67 -1.95 -2.95
C GLU A 256 0.53 -1.29 -3.62
N GLY A 257 1.47 -2.07 -4.15
CA GLY A 257 2.75 -1.61 -4.69
C GLY A 257 2.77 -1.42 -6.21
N ILE A 258 3.66 -0.56 -6.69
CA ILE A 258 3.88 -0.31 -8.14
C ILE A 258 4.43 -1.56 -8.81
N GLU A 259 5.43 -2.19 -8.19
CA GLU A 259 6.11 -3.36 -8.72
C GLU A 259 5.13 -4.54 -8.84
N THR A 260 4.34 -4.79 -7.80
CA THR A 260 3.25 -5.79 -7.79
C THR A 260 2.23 -5.49 -8.90
N ALA A 261 1.84 -4.23 -9.08
CA ALA A 261 0.90 -3.84 -10.15
C ALA A 261 1.44 -4.17 -11.53
N LEU A 262 2.71 -3.82 -11.80
CA LEU A 262 3.34 -4.11 -13.08
C LEU A 262 3.51 -5.61 -13.33
N ALA A 263 3.80 -6.41 -12.28
CA ALA A 263 3.86 -7.87 -12.37
C ALA A 263 2.51 -8.48 -12.74
N VAL A 264 1.43 -8.04 -12.10
CA VAL A 264 0.06 -8.47 -12.41
C VAL A 264 -0.31 -8.09 -13.85
N HIS A 265 0.04 -6.88 -14.31
CA HIS A 265 -0.18 -6.47 -15.68
C HIS A 265 0.59 -7.34 -16.68
N GLN A 266 1.86 -7.63 -16.40
CA GLN A 266 2.70 -8.49 -17.24
C GLN A 266 2.14 -9.91 -17.35
N ALA A 267 1.58 -10.45 -16.26
CA ALA A 267 1.06 -11.80 -16.22
C ALA A 267 -0.29 -11.98 -16.93
N ASN A 268 -1.17 -10.98 -16.92
CA ASN A 268 -2.56 -11.16 -17.38
C ASN A 268 -3.08 -10.08 -18.33
N GLY A 269 -2.31 -9.02 -18.59
CA GLY A 269 -2.67 -7.92 -19.48
C GLY A 269 -3.76 -6.98 -18.97
N TRP A 270 -4.22 -7.13 -17.72
CA TRP A 270 -5.23 -6.23 -17.17
C TRP A 270 -4.67 -4.82 -16.94
N PRO A 271 -5.46 -3.76 -17.16
CA PRO A 271 -5.13 -2.45 -16.62
C PRO A 271 -4.93 -2.52 -15.11
N VAL A 272 -3.92 -1.83 -14.59
CA VAL A 272 -3.57 -1.91 -13.15
C VAL A 272 -3.38 -0.54 -12.53
N TRP A 273 -3.80 -0.40 -11.27
CA TRP A 273 -3.52 0.75 -10.42
C TRP A 273 -2.84 0.32 -9.13
N ALA A 274 -1.91 1.13 -8.63
CA ALA A 274 -1.30 0.94 -7.32
C ALA A 274 -1.89 1.92 -6.30
N ALA A 275 -2.41 1.38 -5.21
CA ALA A 275 -3.06 2.13 -4.13
C ALA A 275 -2.06 2.76 -3.14
N VAL A 276 -0.78 2.38 -3.22
CA VAL A 276 0.40 2.93 -2.53
C VAL A 276 0.47 2.63 -1.04
N SER A 277 -0.61 2.19 -0.41
CA SER A 277 -0.67 1.78 0.99
C SER A 277 -1.94 0.98 1.27
N ALA A 278 -1.97 0.22 2.37
CA ALA A 278 -3.15 -0.48 2.84
C ALA A 278 -4.36 0.45 2.99
N TRP A 279 -4.17 1.65 3.59
CA TRP A 279 -5.23 2.67 3.66
C TRP A 279 -5.68 3.16 2.28
N GLY A 280 -4.74 3.34 1.35
CA GLY A 280 -5.05 3.70 -0.04
C GLY A 280 -5.87 2.62 -0.72
N LEU A 281 -5.53 1.34 -0.51
CA LEU A 281 -6.26 0.20 -1.04
C LEU A 281 -7.71 0.18 -0.55
N GLU A 282 -7.94 0.35 0.74
CA GLU A 282 -9.28 0.41 1.33
C GLU A 282 -10.14 1.56 0.76
N ASN A 283 -9.52 2.72 0.51
CA ASN A 283 -10.20 3.96 0.16
C ASN A 283 -10.10 4.36 -1.32
N ILE A 284 -9.55 3.52 -2.18
CA ILE A 284 -9.41 3.82 -3.62
C ILE A 284 -10.78 4.02 -4.27
N GLU A 285 -10.90 5.05 -5.10
CA GLU A 285 -12.09 5.27 -5.91
C GLU A 285 -11.89 4.74 -7.33
N ILE A 286 -12.85 3.93 -7.77
CA ILE A 286 -12.81 3.22 -9.04
C ILE A 286 -13.86 3.81 -9.99
N PRO A 287 -13.53 4.06 -11.28
CA PRO A 287 -14.49 4.57 -12.25
C PRO A 287 -15.74 3.69 -12.35
N PRO A 288 -16.93 4.28 -12.55
CA PRO A 288 -18.17 3.52 -12.66
C PRO A 288 -18.22 2.62 -13.91
N THR A 289 -17.35 2.85 -14.89
CA THR A 289 -17.21 2.02 -16.10
C THR A 289 -16.57 0.66 -15.83
N VAL A 290 -15.83 0.52 -14.73
CA VAL A 290 -15.18 -0.74 -14.34
C VAL A 290 -16.21 -1.65 -13.69
N GLN A 291 -16.41 -2.84 -14.25
CA GLN A 291 -17.37 -3.85 -13.80
C GLN A 291 -16.69 -5.00 -13.07
N SER A 292 -15.50 -5.41 -13.52
CA SER A 292 -14.74 -6.51 -12.93
C SER A 292 -13.46 -5.99 -12.31
N VAL A 293 -13.24 -6.30 -11.03
CA VAL A 293 -12.07 -5.85 -10.26
C VAL A 293 -11.29 -7.06 -9.73
N LEU A 294 -9.99 -7.06 -10.00
CA LEU A 294 -9.03 -8.00 -9.45
C LEU A 294 -8.23 -7.30 -8.35
N ILE A 295 -8.32 -7.75 -7.12
CA ILE A 295 -7.52 -7.22 -6.01
C ILE A 295 -6.39 -8.20 -5.75
N ALA A 296 -5.15 -7.84 -6.09
CA ALA A 296 -3.96 -8.63 -5.79
C ALA A 296 -3.25 -8.01 -4.58
N ALA A 297 -3.54 -8.53 -3.40
CA ALA A 297 -3.02 -8.04 -2.13
C ALA A 297 -1.76 -8.80 -1.72
N ASP A 298 -0.89 -8.14 -0.95
CA ASP A 298 0.25 -8.78 -0.32
C ASP A 298 -0.23 -9.71 0.81
N HIS A 299 0.46 -10.85 1.02
CA HIS A 299 0.05 -11.85 2.01
C HIS A 299 0.56 -11.46 3.42
N ASP A 300 0.23 -10.24 3.83
CA ASP A 300 0.37 -9.79 5.21
C ASP A 300 -0.99 -9.39 5.81
N SER A 301 -1.06 -9.22 7.13
CA SER A 301 -2.33 -8.95 7.82
C SER A 301 -2.96 -7.62 7.41
N ALA A 302 -2.17 -6.59 7.12
CA ALA A 302 -2.68 -5.27 6.74
C ALA A 302 -3.24 -5.28 5.30
N GLY A 303 -2.50 -5.90 4.36
CA GLY A 303 -2.90 -6.06 2.97
C GLY A 303 -4.19 -6.87 2.84
N ILE A 304 -4.28 -8.01 3.53
CA ILE A 304 -5.48 -8.87 3.52
C ILE A 304 -6.73 -8.12 4.02
N ILE A 305 -6.61 -7.38 5.14
CA ILE A 305 -7.74 -6.67 5.72
C ILE A 305 -8.24 -5.57 4.80
N SER A 306 -7.33 -4.74 4.30
CA SER A 306 -7.67 -3.64 3.40
C SER A 306 -8.25 -4.15 2.08
N ALA A 307 -7.73 -5.27 1.56
CA ALA A 307 -8.25 -5.91 0.37
C ALA A 307 -9.65 -6.51 0.58
N GLN A 308 -9.92 -7.12 1.74
CA GLN A 308 -11.25 -7.62 2.09
C GLN A 308 -12.26 -6.47 2.27
N ALA A 309 -11.86 -5.37 2.90
CA ALA A 309 -12.69 -4.17 3.04
C ALA A 309 -13.05 -3.58 1.67
N LEU A 310 -12.06 -3.44 0.79
CA LEU A 310 -12.27 -3.00 -0.60
C LEU A 310 -13.19 -3.97 -1.34
N ALA A 311 -12.94 -5.28 -1.27
CA ALA A 311 -13.74 -6.29 -1.94
C ALA A 311 -15.22 -6.24 -1.48
N GLY A 312 -15.46 -6.12 -0.18
CA GLY A 312 -16.81 -5.98 0.37
C GLY A 312 -17.53 -4.74 -0.13
N ARG A 313 -16.85 -3.59 -0.16
CA ARG A 313 -17.40 -2.34 -0.69
C ARG A 313 -17.76 -2.45 -2.17
N LEU A 314 -16.86 -2.95 -3.00
CA LEU A 314 -17.06 -3.06 -4.44
C LEU A 314 -18.15 -4.09 -4.81
N SER A 315 -18.23 -5.20 -4.07
CA SER A 315 -19.30 -6.18 -4.23
C SER A 315 -20.68 -5.59 -3.88
N ASN A 316 -20.73 -4.75 -2.84
CA ASN A 316 -21.96 -4.03 -2.48
C ASN A 316 -22.34 -2.96 -3.54
N GLU A 317 -21.37 -2.45 -4.30
CA GLU A 317 -21.60 -1.58 -5.46
C GLU A 317 -22.05 -2.36 -6.73
N GLY A 318 -22.18 -3.70 -6.63
CA GLY A 318 -22.61 -4.56 -7.73
C GLY A 318 -21.53 -4.96 -8.72
N ARG A 319 -20.25 -4.81 -8.36
CA ARG A 319 -19.11 -5.20 -9.22
C ARG A 319 -18.74 -6.68 -9.03
N GLU A 320 -18.23 -7.31 -10.06
CA GLU A 320 -17.55 -8.59 -9.95
C GLU A 320 -16.18 -8.37 -9.31
N VAL A 321 -15.89 -9.03 -8.17
CA VAL A 321 -14.63 -8.86 -7.44
C VAL A 321 -13.96 -10.19 -7.22
N ARG A 322 -12.66 -10.25 -7.57
CA ARG A 322 -11.78 -11.39 -7.29
C ARG A 322 -10.65 -10.90 -6.39
N LEU A 323 -10.46 -11.58 -5.26
CA LEU A 323 -9.34 -11.34 -4.36
C LEU A 323 -8.32 -12.46 -4.53
N LEU A 324 -7.10 -12.08 -4.87
CA LEU A 324 -5.95 -12.99 -4.97
C LEU A 324 -4.95 -12.69 -3.86
N LEU A 325 -4.43 -13.75 -3.26
CA LEU A 325 -3.36 -13.71 -2.27
C LEU A 325 -2.25 -14.68 -2.71
N PRO A 326 -0.97 -14.33 -2.59
CA PRO A 326 0.12 -15.28 -2.76
C PRO A 326 -0.05 -16.48 -1.81
N SER A 327 0.34 -17.67 -2.23
CA SER A 327 0.20 -18.88 -1.41
C SER A 327 1.10 -18.86 -0.17
N ALA A 328 2.30 -18.29 -0.30
CA ALA A 328 3.26 -18.18 0.81
C ALA A 328 3.02 -16.91 1.63
N LYS A 329 2.97 -17.05 2.96
CA LYS A 329 2.86 -15.91 3.87
C LYS A 329 4.09 -15.01 3.76
N GLY A 330 3.86 -13.71 3.59
CA GLY A 330 4.90 -12.71 3.42
C GLY A 330 5.47 -12.59 2.01
N ALA A 331 4.99 -13.40 1.04
CA ALA A 331 5.31 -13.24 -0.37
C ALA A 331 4.49 -12.10 -1.00
N ASP A 332 5.07 -11.45 -1.99
CA ASP A 332 4.38 -10.51 -2.87
C ASP A 332 4.11 -11.15 -4.25
N TRP A 333 3.23 -10.52 -5.04
CA TRP A 333 2.87 -11.03 -6.37
C TRP A 333 4.00 -10.93 -7.38
N LEU A 334 5.01 -10.11 -7.12
CA LEU A 334 6.19 -10.05 -7.96
C LEU A 334 7.02 -11.33 -7.83
N ASP A 335 7.16 -11.84 -6.60
CA ASP A 335 7.85 -13.12 -6.35
C ASP A 335 7.12 -14.26 -7.08
N VAL A 336 5.78 -14.32 -6.93
CA VAL A 336 4.94 -15.33 -7.59
C VAL A 336 5.08 -15.30 -9.12
N VAL A 337 5.00 -14.12 -9.75
CA VAL A 337 5.11 -13.99 -11.22
C VAL A 337 6.51 -14.33 -11.70
N ASN A 338 7.56 -13.98 -10.95
CA ASN A 338 8.93 -14.35 -11.30
C ASN A 338 9.18 -15.84 -11.23
N ASP A 339 8.63 -16.53 -10.22
CA ASP A 339 8.71 -17.98 -10.08
C ASP A 339 8.02 -18.70 -11.25
N TYR A 340 6.80 -18.28 -11.62
CA TYR A 340 6.09 -18.84 -12.78
C TYR A 340 6.86 -18.61 -14.09
N SER A 341 7.39 -17.42 -14.31
CA SER A 341 8.18 -17.09 -15.51
C SER A 341 9.52 -17.83 -15.56
N ALA A 342 10.04 -18.30 -14.44
CA ALA A 342 11.23 -19.15 -14.40
C ALA A 342 10.89 -20.58 -14.83
N VAL A 343 9.77 -21.13 -14.36
CA VAL A 343 9.30 -22.48 -14.70
C VAL A 343 8.98 -22.59 -16.20
N GLU A 344 8.23 -21.62 -16.77
CA GLU A 344 7.93 -21.60 -18.21
C GLU A 344 9.20 -21.55 -19.07
N ARG A 345 10.20 -20.75 -18.67
CA ARG A 345 11.48 -20.69 -19.39
C ARG A 345 12.29 -21.99 -19.32
N ASP A 346 12.21 -22.73 -18.22
CA ASP A 346 12.86 -24.01 -18.08
C ASP A 346 12.16 -25.09 -18.92
N GLU A 347 10.82 -25.08 -19.01
CA GLU A 347 10.03 -25.96 -19.85
C GLU A 347 10.30 -25.70 -21.34
N ASP A 348 10.28 -24.44 -21.79
CA ASP A 348 10.61 -24.04 -23.16
C ASP A 348 12.05 -24.44 -23.54
N ASN A 349 12.98 -24.31 -22.61
CA ASN A 349 14.39 -24.67 -22.82
C ASN A 349 14.58 -26.20 -22.91
N GLN A 350 13.84 -26.96 -22.10
CA GLN A 350 13.82 -28.43 -22.16
C GLN A 350 13.18 -28.94 -23.46
N GLU A 351 12.08 -28.33 -23.92
CA GLU A 351 11.49 -28.64 -25.22
C GLU A 351 12.42 -28.31 -26.40
N ALA A 352 13.12 -27.15 -26.33
CA ALA A 352 14.09 -26.75 -27.35
C ALA A 352 15.27 -27.74 -27.42
N ILE A 353 15.80 -28.18 -26.29
CA ILE A 353 16.84 -29.20 -26.20
C ILE A 353 16.34 -30.51 -26.77
N HIS A 354 15.11 -30.92 -26.42
CA HIS A 354 14.53 -32.18 -26.90
C HIS A 354 14.32 -32.18 -28.43
N ARG A 355 13.86 -31.05 -29.00
CA ARG A 355 13.75 -30.87 -30.46
C ARG A 355 15.10 -30.91 -31.17
N SER A 356 16.15 -30.30 -30.57
CA SER A 356 17.48 -30.28 -31.15
C SER A 356 18.14 -31.66 -31.11
N THR A 357 17.93 -32.46 -30.06
CA THR A 357 18.44 -33.85 -29.98
C THR A 357 17.75 -34.80 -30.94
N HIS A 358 16.46 -34.61 -31.23
CA HIS A 358 15.75 -35.40 -32.24
C HIS A 358 16.06 -34.96 -33.69
N ALA A 359 16.37 -33.71 -33.95
CA ALA A 359 16.79 -33.24 -35.28
C ALA A 359 18.21 -33.80 -35.66
N GLY A 360 19.12 -33.89 -34.69
CA GLY A 360 20.46 -34.41 -34.90
C GLY A 360 20.50 -35.97 -35.11
N ALA A 361 19.47 -36.66 -34.68
CA ALA A 361 19.36 -38.12 -34.86
C ALA A 361 18.84 -38.56 -36.26
N ALA A 362 18.16 -37.62 -36.97
CA ALA A 362 17.61 -37.90 -38.31
C ALA A 362 18.62 -37.67 -39.45
N GLU A 363 19.74 -36.99 -39.22
CA GLU A 363 20.76 -36.75 -40.24
C GLU A 363 21.87 -37.81 -40.28
N SER A 364 21.91 -38.75 -39.33
CA SER A 364 22.96 -39.76 -39.28
C SER A 364 22.63 -41.10 -40.02
N ASP A 365 21.41 -41.24 -40.59
CA ASP A 365 20.98 -42.51 -41.25
C ASP A 365 21.02 -42.47 -42.79
N HIS A 366 21.73 -41.54 -43.42
CA HIS A 366 21.87 -41.49 -44.88
C HIS A 366 23.33 -41.48 -45.36
N HIS A 367 24.17 -42.36 -44.78
CA HIS A 367 25.48 -42.71 -45.40
C HIS A 367 25.83 -44.14 -45.06
N GLU A 368 25.27 -45.10 -45.82
CA GLU A 368 25.84 -46.40 -46.23
C GLU A 368 25.39 -46.76 -47.65
#